data_b607d9396757d296cf62deda8fedbc6e
#
_entry.id   b607d9396757d296cf62deda8fedbc6e
#
_cell.length_a   1.000
_cell.length_b   1.000
_cell.length_c   1.000
_cell.angle_alpha   90.00
_cell.angle_beta   90.00
_cell.angle_gamma   90.00
#
_symmetry.space_group_name_H-M   'P 1'
#
loop_
_entity.id
_entity.type
_entity.pdbx_description
1 polymer ?
#
loop_
_entity_poly.entity_id
_entity_poly.type
_entity_poly.pdbx_seq_one_letter_code
_entity_poly.pdbx_strand_id
1 'polypeptide(L)'
;MSGVAPDSTLSTGGELLSAGLHVMAKPIGPICNLDCAYCYYLDKERLYPGASWRMGPATLDAFVRQYIAAQSDAAGEIVFAWQGGEPTLLDPEFFEEVVRLQQRYLPPGRRCSNTLQTNGLRLDDRWCELFKRHQFLIGISLDGPADLHDRYRVDKQGRSTFAAAWRGLEALQRHEVDYNVLVVVHRHNGDHGRRIYRFFRQAGVRHLQLIPLVEPLGNMASVGVGGQPADLVNARSVLPEQYGEFLTAIFDEWVYHDVGGVFVQIFDEALASWLGREPSLCVFRRRCGRALAIEHNGDVYSCDHFVEPDYRLGNIHQLPLVELADGPRQRQFGDAKETSLPDYCRQCDVRFACHGECPKNRILHTPDGEPGLNYLCAAYQRFFRHIDPVMRAMADEVRAGRPPANVMHRLRTARQAAESASQPSGALAPQRNAPCPC
;
A
#
# COMPACT_ATOMS: atom_id res chain seq x y z
N MET A 1 -24.49 18.67 43.50
CA MET A 1 -25.61 17.81 43.11
C MET A 1 -25.34 17.26 41.75
N SER A 2 -25.07 15.96 41.78
CA SER A 2 -25.15 14.92 40.75
C SER A 2 -24.78 15.28 39.31
N GLY A 3 -23.51 14.97 38.99
CA GLY A 3 -23.07 14.70 37.64
C GLY A 3 -23.48 13.29 37.20
N VAL A 4 -24.08 13.19 36.03
CA VAL A 4 -24.33 11.92 35.34
C VAL A 4 -23.24 11.76 34.29
N ALA A 5 -22.39 10.74 34.45
CA ALA A 5 -21.45 10.29 33.43
C ALA A 5 -22.23 9.61 32.30
N PRO A 6 -21.87 9.78 31.03
CA PRO A 6 -22.49 9.02 29.96
C PRO A 6 -21.92 7.59 29.94
N ASP A 7 -22.84 6.67 29.99
CA ASP A 7 -22.70 5.23 29.93
C ASP A 7 -22.03 4.80 28.58
N SER A 8 -20.85 4.25 28.66
CA SER A 8 -20.12 3.70 27.50
C SER A 8 -20.54 2.24 27.28
N THR A 9 -21.73 2.03 26.72
CA THR A 9 -22.09 0.72 26.17
C THR A 9 -21.44 0.57 24.79
N LEU A 10 -20.36 -0.15 24.76
CA LEU A 10 -19.63 -0.59 23.58
C LEU A 10 -20.54 -1.43 22.67
N SER A 11 -21.00 -0.86 21.58
CA SER A 11 -21.57 -1.57 20.45
C SER A 11 -20.43 -2.18 19.61
N THR A 12 -19.90 -3.32 20.03
CA THR A 12 -18.77 -3.99 19.36
C THR A 12 -19.18 -4.82 18.14
N GLY A 13 -20.46 -4.91 17.81
CA GLY A 13 -20.97 -5.68 16.67
C GLY A 13 -21.24 -4.89 15.39
N GLY A 14 -21.48 -3.58 15.48
CA GLY A 14 -21.90 -2.76 14.34
C GLY A 14 -20.77 -2.22 13.47
N GLU A 15 -19.57 -1.98 14.02
CA GLU A 15 -18.45 -1.39 13.29
C GLU A 15 -17.80 -2.36 12.29
N LEU A 16 -17.80 -3.67 12.56
CA LEU A 16 -17.28 -4.68 11.63
C LEU A 16 -18.17 -4.89 10.40
N LEU A 17 -19.47 -4.64 10.52
CA LEU A 17 -20.43 -4.78 9.42
C LEU A 17 -20.42 -3.59 8.45
N SER A 18 -19.89 -2.44 8.84
CA SER A 18 -19.79 -1.25 7.98
C SER A 18 -18.58 -1.26 7.05
N ALA A 19 -17.52 -2.00 7.36
CA ALA A 19 -16.39 -2.21 6.47
C ALA A 19 -16.74 -3.28 5.42
N GLY A 20 -16.81 -2.91 4.15
CA GLY A 20 -17.05 -3.84 3.04
C GLY A 20 -16.06 -5.02 3.07
N LEU A 21 -16.51 -6.19 2.64
CA LEU A 21 -15.63 -7.34 2.41
C LEU A 21 -14.68 -7.02 1.26
N HIS A 22 -13.38 -7.25 1.45
CA HIS A 22 -12.38 -7.18 0.40
C HIS A 22 -11.74 -8.55 0.21
N VAL A 23 -11.66 -9.04 -1.02
CA VAL A 23 -11.02 -10.32 -1.31
C VAL A 23 -10.01 -10.14 -2.44
N MET A 24 -8.76 -10.45 -2.15
CA MET A 24 -7.70 -10.50 -3.15
C MET A 24 -7.67 -11.88 -3.79
N ALA A 25 -8.03 -11.96 -5.06
CA ALA A 25 -8.08 -13.22 -5.78
C ALA A 25 -6.76 -13.54 -6.46
N LYS A 26 -6.33 -14.79 -6.34
CA LYS A 26 -5.11 -15.37 -6.91
C LYS A 26 -5.46 -16.39 -8.01
N PRO A 27 -5.96 -15.93 -9.19
CA PRO A 27 -6.57 -16.83 -10.17
C PRO A 27 -5.58 -17.76 -10.88
N ILE A 28 -4.28 -17.50 -10.75
CA ILE A 28 -3.19 -18.34 -11.29
C ILE A 28 -2.25 -18.85 -10.19
N GLY A 29 -2.64 -18.70 -8.91
CA GLY A 29 -1.77 -19.05 -7.80
C GLY A 29 -0.41 -18.32 -7.87
N PRO A 30 0.71 -18.97 -7.51
CA PRO A 30 2.04 -18.38 -7.49
C PRO A 30 2.76 -18.36 -8.85
N ILE A 31 2.15 -18.87 -9.91
CA ILE A 31 2.81 -18.97 -11.22
C ILE A 31 3.11 -17.57 -11.78
N CYS A 32 4.38 -17.33 -12.08
CA CYS A 32 4.88 -16.06 -12.60
C CYS A 32 5.93 -16.29 -13.69
N ASN A 33 6.03 -15.35 -14.63
CA ASN A 33 7.08 -15.30 -15.64
C ASN A 33 8.35 -14.60 -15.13
N LEU A 34 8.33 -14.02 -13.91
CA LEU A 34 9.49 -13.46 -13.22
C LEU A 34 9.96 -14.36 -12.08
N ASP A 35 11.19 -14.06 -11.61
CA ASP A 35 11.82 -14.65 -10.43
C ASP A 35 12.39 -13.53 -9.54
N CYS A 36 11.50 -12.62 -9.12
CA CYS A 36 11.90 -11.49 -8.30
C CYS A 36 12.46 -11.97 -6.97
N ALA A 37 13.69 -11.58 -6.64
CA ALA A 37 14.44 -12.09 -5.49
C ALA A 37 13.74 -11.87 -4.12
N TYR A 38 12.80 -10.94 -4.03
CA TYR A 38 12.03 -10.60 -2.82
C TYR A 38 10.57 -11.04 -2.88
N CYS A 39 10.17 -11.85 -3.86
CA CYS A 39 8.76 -12.20 -4.00
C CYS A 39 8.31 -13.15 -2.90
N TYR A 40 7.49 -12.66 -1.99
CA TYR A 40 6.92 -13.45 -0.88
C TYR A 40 5.94 -14.52 -1.33
N TYR A 41 5.50 -14.47 -2.59
CA TYR A 41 4.43 -15.32 -3.09
C TYR A 41 4.89 -16.51 -3.92
N LEU A 42 6.10 -16.50 -4.50
CA LEU A 42 6.62 -17.61 -5.30
C LEU A 42 6.70 -18.93 -4.52
N ASP A 43 7.09 -18.89 -3.24
CA ASP A 43 7.18 -20.08 -2.37
C ASP A 43 5.82 -20.78 -2.12
N LYS A 44 4.70 -20.16 -2.51
CA LYS A 44 3.36 -20.72 -2.28
C LYS A 44 3.05 -21.93 -3.16
N GLU A 45 3.88 -22.23 -4.17
CA GLU A 45 3.82 -23.49 -4.92
C GLU A 45 3.86 -24.72 -3.99
N ARG A 46 4.62 -24.67 -2.89
CA ARG A 46 4.73 -25.74 -1.90
C ARG A 46 3.40 -26.13 -1.22
N LEU A 47 2.44 -25.20 -1.18
CA LEU A 47 1.14 -25.43 -0.54
C LEU A 47 0.20 -26.31 -1.38
N TYR A 48 0.44 -26.42 -2.66
CA TYR A 48 -0.46 -27.08 -3.63
C TYR A 48 0.31 -27.96 -4.61
N PRO A 49 1.03 -29.00 -4.12
CA PRO A 49 1.86 -29.85 -4.97
C PRO A 49 0.98 -30.55 -6.02
N GLY A 50 1.39 -30.49 -7.30
CA GLY A 50 0.68 -31.11 -8.42
C GLY A 50 -0.60 -30.41 -8.84
N ALA A 51 -0.88 -29.19 -8.35
CA ALA A 51 -2.08 -28.45 -8.71
C ALA A 51 -2.07 -27.94 -10.15
N SER A 52 -3.27 -27.82 -10.74
CA SER A 52 -3.49 -26.98 -11.91
C SER A 52 -3.65 -25.53 -11.42
N TRP A 53 -2.68 -24.70 -11.71
CA TRP A 53 -2.55 -23.33 -11.20
C TRP A 53 -3.50 -22.32 -11.89
N ARG A 54 -4.65 -22.77 -12.32
CA ARG A 54 -5.65 -21.90 -12.97
C ARG A 54 -6.99 -22.05 -12.25
N MET A 55 -7.57 -20.93 -11.85
CA MET A 55 -8.92 -20.90 -11.32
C MET A 55 -9.89 -21.41 -12.40
N GLY A 56 -10.50 -22.56 -12.14
CA GLY A 56 -11.44 -23.19 -13.07
C GLY A 56 -12.78 -22.44 -13.12
N PRO A 57 -13.57 -22.67 -14.18
CA PRO A 57 -14.85 -21.97 -14.37
C PRO A 57 -15.81 -22.09 -13.19
N ALA A 58 -15.88 -23.27 -12.55
CA ALA A 58 -16.76 -23.51 -11.40
C ALA A 58 -16.31 -22.68 -10.17
N THR A 59 -15.00 -22.56 -9.94
CA THR A 59 -14.47 -21.77 -8.82
C THR A 59 -14.64 -20.28 -9.10
N LEU A 60 -14.42 -19.83 -10.33
CA LEU A 60 -14.63 -18.44 -10.72
C LEU A 60 -16.10 -18.04 -10.56
N ASP A 61 -17.04 -18.86 -11.05
CA ASP A 61 -18.47 -18.61 -10.90
C ASP A 61 -18.89 -18.54 -9.42
N ALA A 62 -18.47 -19.52 -8.63
CA ALA A 62 -18.74 -19.56 -7.20
C ALA A 62 -18.17 -18.34 -6.47
N PHE A 63 -16.93 -17.94 -6.79
CA PHE A 63 -16.29 -16.77 -6.20
C PHE A 63 -17.06 -15.49 -6.54
N VAL A 64 -17.29 -15.20 -7.81
CA VAL A 64 -17.96 -13.96 -8.22
C VAL A 64 -19.35 -13.86 -7.58
N ARG A 65 -20.14 -14.93 -7.66
CA ARG A 65 -21.49 -14.98 -7.08
C ARG A 65 -21.47 -14.76 -5.57
N GLN A 66 -20.62 -15.49 -4.83
CA GLN A 66 -20.57 -15.40 -3.38
C GLN A 66 -19.97 -14.07 -2.90
N TYR A 67 -18.99 -13.53 -3.63
CA TYR A 67 -18.37 -12.26 -3.27
C TYR A 67 -19.35 -11.08 -3.40
N ILE A 68 -20.13 -11.05 -4.49
CA ILE A 68 -21.19 -10.05 -4.66
C ILE A 68 -22.27 -10.21 -3.56
N ALA A 69 -22.71 -11.45 -3.30
CA ALA A 69 -23.74 -11.72 -2.27
C ALA A 69 -23.29 -11.39 -0.83
N ALA A 70 -21.98 -11.45 -0.56
CA ALA A 70 -21.40 -11.15 0.77
C ALA A 70 -21.21 -9.66 1.03
N GLN A 71 -21.44 -8.79 0.04
CA GLN A 71 -21.33 -7.34 0.22
C GLN A 71 -22.58 -6.75 0.88
N SER A 72 -22.38 -5.87 1.85
CA SER A 72 -23.49 -5.14 2.47
C SER A 72 -24.16 -4.19 1.47
N ASP A 73 -25.45 -3.92 1.65
CA ASP A 73 -26.17 -2.94 0.83
C ASP A 73 -25.63 -1.51 0.97
N ALA A 74 -24.95 -1.22 2.09
CA ALA A 74 -24.28 0.06 2.34
C ALA A 74 -22.96 0.21 1.57
N ALA A 75 -22.40 -0.86 1.00
CA ALA A 75 -21.20 -0.77 0.16
C ALA A 75 -21.54 -0.06 -1.16
N GLY A 76 -20.87 1.06 -1.45
CA GLY A 76 -21.14 1.86 -2.64
C GLY A 76 -20.79 1.11 -3.93
N GLU A 77 -19.57 0.64 -4.04
CA GLU A 77 -19.04 -0.10 -5.18
C GLU A 77 -18.35 -1.38 -4.72
N ILE A 78 -18.50 -2.46 -5.48
CA ILE A 78 -17.89 -3.76 -5.21
C ILE A 78 -16.58 -3.84 -5.99
N VAL A 79 -15.43 -3.83 -5.30
CA VAL A 79 -14.12 -3.85 -5.94
C VAL A 79 -13.56 -5.27 -5.95
N PHE A 80 -13.36 -5.82 -7.13
CA PHE A 80 -12.65 -7.09 -7.32
C PHE A 80 -11.15 -6.82 -7.48
N ALA A 81 -10.33 -7.47 -6.67
CA ALA A 81 -8.88 -7.32 -6.71
C ALA A 81 -8.22 -8.61 -7.22
N TRP A 82 -7.50 -8.52 -8.33
CA TRP A 82 -6.83 -9.63 -9.00
C TRP A 82 -5.31 -9.49 -8.86
N GLN A 83 -4.70 -10.49 -8.27
CA GLN A 83 -3.26 -10.56 -8.04
C GLN A 83 -2.81 -12.03 -8.11
N GLY A 84 -1.64 -12.35 -7.63
CA GLY A 84 -1.09 -13.71 -7.57
C GLY A 84 0.35 -13.71 -8.01
N GLY A 85 0.76 -14.72 -8.78
CA GLY A 85 2.02 -14.70 -9.48
C GLY A 85 2.01 -13.61 -10.55
N GLU A 86 1.57 -13.94 -11.75
CA GLU A 86 1.32 -12.94 -12.80
C GLU A 86 -0.03 -13.19 -13.47
N PRO A 87 -1.08 -12.41 -13.15
CA PRO A 87 -2.43 -12.63 -13.68
C PRO A 87 -2.53 -12.55 -15.21
N THR A 88 -1.64 -11.81 -15.88
CA THR A 88 -1.63 -11.71 -17.34
C THR A 88 -1.07 -12.96 -18.04
N LEU A 89 -0.66 -13.98 -17.30
CA LEU A 89 -0.42 -15.32 -17.84
C LEU A 89 -1.73 -16.08 -18.15
N LEU A 90 -2.84 -15.65 -17.55
CA LEU A 90 -4.17 -15.96 -18.04
C LEU A 90 -4.44 -15.15 -19.31
N ASP A 91 -5.29 -15.66 -20.18
CA ASP A 91 -5.65 -14.91 -21.38
C ASP A 91 -6.69 -13.81 -21.06
N PRO A 92 -6.79 -12.75 -21.88
CA PRO A 92 -7.83 -11.73 -21.71
C PRO A 92 -9.26 -12.30 -21.61
N GLU A 93 -9.54 -13.43 -22.28
CA GLU A 93 -10.82 -14.13 -22.23
C GLU A 93 -11.23 -14.55 -20.82
N PHE A 94 -10.28 -14.85 -19.95
CA PHE A 94 -10.58 -15.11 -18.54
C PHE A 94 -11.21 -13.88 -17.87
N PHE A 95 -10.72 -12.69 -18.15
CA PHE A 95 -11.24 -11.45 -17.57
C PHE A 95 -12.53 -10.96 -18.27
N GLU A 96 -12.72 -11.27 -19.55
CA GLU A 96 -14.04 -11.10 -20.19
C GLU A 96 -15.09 -11.98 -19.50
N GLU A 97 -14.75 -13.22 -19.15
CA GLU A 97 -15.65 -14.11 -18.40
C GLU A 97 -15.91 -13.58 -16.98
N VAL A 98 -14.90 -13.02 -16.30
CA VAL A 98 -15.08 -12.32 -15.01
C VAL A 98 -16.14 -11.23 -15.12
N VAL A 99 -16.02 -10.35 -16.12
CA VAL A 99 -16.96 -9.24 -16.32
C VAL A 99 -18.36 -9.78 -16.65
N ARG A 100 -18.46 -10.81 -17.48
CA ARG A 100 -19.74 -11.44 -17.80
C ARG A 100 -20.44 -12.02 -16.56
N LEU A 101 -19.69 -12.67 -15.67
CA LEU A 101 -20.22 -13.19 -14.41
C LEU A 101 -20.61 -12.07 -13.44
N GLN A 102 -19.82 -11.02 -13.36
CA GLN A 102 -20.16 -9.82 -12.58
C GLN A 102 -21.48 -9.23 -13.04
N GLN A 103 -21.66 -9.01 -14.33
CA GLN A 103 -22.92 -8.50 -14.90
C GLN A 103 -24.11 -9.44 -14.62
N ARG A 104 -23.88 -10.76 -14.63
CA ARG A 104 -24.92 -11.76 -14.33
C ARG A 104 -25.41 -11.70 -12.88
N TYR A 105 -24.50 -11.48 -11.92
CA TYR A 105 -24.83 -11.59 -10.49
C TYR A 105 -25.02 -10.24 -9.79
N LEU A 106 -24.65 -9.14 -10.44
CA LEU A 106 -24.75 -7.81 -9.86
C LEU A 106 -26.20 -7.37 -9.69
N PRO A 107 -26.66 -7.02 -8.48
CA PRO A 107 -28.01 -6.52 -8.28
C PRO A 107 -28.26 -5.20 -9.03
N PRO A 108 -29.50 -4.91 -9.45
CA PRO A 108 -29.86 -3.65 -10.08
C PRO A 108 -29.42 -2.43 -9.23
N GLY A 109 -28.84 -1.43 -9.88
CA GLY A 109 -28.37 -0.20 -9.21
C GLY A 109 -27.02 -0.31 -8.49
N ARG A 110 -26.41 -1.51 -8.39
CA ARG A 110 -25.07 -1.69 -7.84
C ARG A 110 -24.01 -1.56 -8.95
N ARG A 111 -22.83 -1.17 -8.55
CA ARG A 111 -21.66 -1.10 -9.45
C ARG A 111 -20.54 -2.00 -8.93
N CYS A 112 -19.75 -2.51 -9.85
CA CYS A 112 -18.48 -3.16 -9.53
C CYS A 112 -17.37 -2.63 -10.41
N SER A 113 -16.16 -2.71 -9.90
CA SER A 113 -14.92 -2.38 -10.60
C SER A 113 -13.89 -3.48 -10.39
N ASN A 114 -12.86 -3.48 -11.23
CA ASN A 114 -11.78 -4.44 -11.17
C ASN A 114 -10.45 -3.72 -11.01
N THR A 115 -9.62 -4.20 -10.09
CA THR A 115 -8.20 -3.83 -9.99
C THR A 115 -7.35 -5.05 -10.31
N LEU A 116 -6.28 -4.87 -11.08
CA LEU A 116 -5.38 -5.95 -11.44
C LEU A 116 -3.93 -5.51 -11.24
N GLN A 117 -3.19 -6.29 -10.46
CA GLN A 117 -1.77 -6.06 -10.25
C GLN A 117 -0.93 -6.94 -11.17
N THR A 118 0.00 -6.33 -11.92
CA THR A 118 0.84 -7.01 -12.90
C THR A 118 2.29 -6.52 -12.86
N ASN A 119 3.21 -7.37 -13.30
CA ASN A 119 4.59 -6.97 -13.58
C ASN A 119 4.75 -6.19 -14.91
N GLY A 120 3.71 -6.10 -15.73
CA GLY A 120 3.67 -5.29 -16.94
C GLY A 120 4.30 -5.92 -18.19
N LEU A 121 4.98 -7.07 -18.08
CA LEU A 121 5.76 -7.63 -19.20
C LEU A 121 4.90 -8.09 -20.39
N ARG A 122 3.65 -8.45 -20.13
CA ARG A 122 2.73 -8.97 -21.15
C ARG A 122 1.68 -7.97 -21.62
N LEU A 123 1.76 -6.73 -21.15
CA LEU A 123 0.81 -5.70 -21.54
C LEU A 123 1.05 -5.30 -22.99
N ASP A 124 0.05 -5.53 -23.81
CA ASP A 124 -0.04 -5.15 -25.22
C ASP A 124 -1.36 -4.41 -25.48
N ASP A 125 -1.63 -4.07 -26.75
CA ASP A 125 -2.84 -3.33 -27.13
C ASP A 125 -4.11 -4.13 -26.79
N ARG A 126 -4.11 -5.45 -26.92
CA ARG A 126 -5.27 -6.31 -26.62
C ARG A 126 -5.62 -6.26 -25.12
N TRP A 127 -4.62 -6.31 -24.24
CA TRP A 127 -4.81 -6.15 -22.80
C TRP A 127 -5.32 -4.75 -22.46
N CYS A 128 -4.71 -3.71 -23.04
CA CYS A 128 -5.09 -2.33 -22.77
C CYS A 128 -6.50 -2.00 -23.25
N GLU A 129 -6.94 -2.55 -24.41
CA GLU A 129 -8.31 -2.42 -24.90
C GLU A 129 -9.33 -3.05 -23.97
N LEU A 130 -9.05 -4.24 -23.43
CA LEU A 130 -9.88 -4.88 -22.41
C LEU A 130 -9.98 -4.01 -21.15
N PHE A 131 -8.85 -3.57 -20.63
CA PHE A 131 -8.82 -2.75 -19.43
C PHE A 131 -9.55 -1.43 -19.60
N LYS A 132 -9.36 -0.76 -20.73
CA LYS A 132 -10.06 0.50 -21.04
C LYS A 132 -11.56 0.29 -21.17
N ARG A 133 -11.99 -0.74 -21.90
CA ARG A 133 -13.40 -1.08 -22.13
C ARG A 133 -14.15 -1.34 -20.84
N HIS A 134 -13.53 -2.06 -19.90
CA HIS A 134 -14.14 -2.49 -18.64
C HIS A 134 -13.67 -1.68 -17.44
N GLN A 135 -12.99 -0.56 -17.66
CA GLN A 135 -12.55 0.39 -16.63
C GLN A 135 -11.74 -0.28 -15.48
N PHE A 136 -10.80 -1.16 -15.83
CA PHE A 136 -9.87 -1.72 -14.85
C PHE A 136 -8.91 -0.65 -14.35
N LEU A 137 -8.60 -0.68 -13.06
CA LEU A 137 -7.45 0.02 -12.48
C LEU A 137 -6.25 -0.92 -12.43
N ILE A 138 -5.16 -0.56 -13.09
CA ILE A 138 -3.98 -1.40 -13.20
C ILE A 138 -2.89 -0.96 -12.24
N GLY A 139 -2.49 -1.87 -11.34
CA GLY A 139 -1.29 -1.72 -10.53
C GLY A 139 -0.08 -2.29 -11.27
N ILE A 140 0.76 -1.44 -11.84
CA ILE A 140 1.99 -1.89 -12.52
C ILE A 140 3.20 -1.81 -11.59
N SER A 141 3.96 -2.91 -11.53
CA SER A 141 5.10 -3.05 -10.62
C SER A 141 6.40 -2.52 -11.24
N LEU A 142 6.91 -1.38 -10.75
CA LEU A 142 8.15 -0.75 -11.19
C LEU A 142 8.91 -0.15 -9.99
N ASP A 143 10.13 -0.58 -9.71
CA ASP A 143 10.87 -0.18 -8.50
C ASP A 143 11.76 1.07 -8.69
N GLY A 144 11.62 1.77 -9.81
CA GLY A 144 12.39 2.96 -10.17
C GLY A 144 13.06 2.85 -11.53
N PRO A 145 14.13 3.63 -11.81
CA PRO A 145 14.96 3.50 -13.01
C PRO A 145 15.56 2.10 -13.15
N ALA A 146 16.01 1.75 -14.36
CA ALA A 146 16.46 0.41 -14.73
C ALA A 146 17.48 -0.23 -13.75
N ASP A 147 18.48 0.55 -13.31
CA ASP A 147 19.50 0.07 -12.38
C ASP A 147 18.95 -0.30 -10.99
N LEU A 148 17.88 0.34 -10.56
CA LEU A 148 17.20 0.02 -9.30
C LEU A 148 16.19 -1.11 -9.46
N HIS A 149 15.43 -1.11 -10.56
CA HIS A 149 14.43 -2.14 -10.87
C HIS A 149 15.06 -3.50 -11.10
N ASP A 150 16.04 -3.57 -12.01
CA ASP A 150 16.66 -4.83 -12.45
C ASP A 150 17.53 -5.50 -11.38
N ARG A 151 17.78 -4.83 -10.27
CA ARG A 151 18.51 -5.41 -9.13
C ARG A 151 17.83 -6.67 -8.57
N TYR A 152 16.50 -6.65 -8.49
CA TYR A 152 15.72 -7.73 -7.89
C TYR A 152 14.56 -8.22 -8.75
N ARG A 153 14.10 -7.45 -9.74
CA ARG A 153 13.08 -7.89 -10.68
C ARG A 153 13.72 -8.45 -11.94
N VAL A 154 13.97 -9.75 -11.89
CA VAL A 154 14.59 -10.50 -12.99
C VAL A 154 13.61 -11.55 -13.51
N ASP A 155 13.84 -12.00 -14.76
CA ASP A 155 13.12 -13.13 -15.31
C ASP A 155 13.67 -14.48 -14.79
N LYS A 156 13.08 -15.60 -15.23
CA LYS A 156 13.49 -16.97 -14.85
C LYS A 156 14.92 -17.33 -15.25
N GLN A 157 15.58 -16.53 -16.10
CA GLN A 157 16.98 -16.68 -16.49
C GLN A 157 17.90 -15.63 -15.85
N GLY A 158 17.40 -14.84 -14.91
CA GLY A 158 18.17 -13.77 -14.26
C GLY A 158 18.41 -12.53 -15.12
N ARG A 159 17.67 -12.36 -16.23
CA ARG A 159 17.82 -11.20 -17.13
C ARG A 159 16.99 -10.01 -16.65
N SER A 160 17.43 -8.81 -17.03
CA SER A 160 16.73 -7.56 -16.75
C SER A 160 15.32 -7.53 -17.35
N THR A 161 14.37 -6.91 -16.65
CA THR A 161 12.96 -6.87 -17.05
C THR A 161 12.42 -5.43 -17.18
N PHE A 162 13.21 -4.43 -16.78
CA PHE A 162 12.80 -3.03 -16.80
C PHE A 162 12.25 -2.57 -18.16
N ALA A 163 13.00 -2.83 -19.25
CA ALA A 163 12.59 -2.38 -20.58
C ALA A 163 11.24 -2.98 -21.02
N ALA A 164 10.93 -4.21 -20.60
CA ALA A 164 9.65 -4.84 -20.92
C ALA A 164 8.50 -4.28 -20.06
N ALA A 165 8.72 -4.11 -18.75
CA ALA A 165 7.75 -3.50 -17.85
C ALA A 165 7.47 -2.03 -18.24
N TRP A 166 8.51 -1.30 -18.67
CA TRP A 166 8.38 0.08 -19.14
C TRP A 166 7.51 0.19 -20.38
N ARG A 167 7.70 -0.70 -21.39
CA ARG A 167 6.78 -0.75 -22.54
C ARG A 167 5.34 -1.04 -22.13
N GLY A 168 5.12 -1.84 -21.10
CA GLY A 168 3.80 -2.07 -20.51
C GLY A 168 3.20 -0.77 -19.94
N LEU A 169 3.99 0.03 -19.23
CA LEU A 169 3.56 1.34 -18.74
C LEU A 169 3.21 2.28 -19.92
N GLU A 170 4.06 2.35 -20.94
CA GLU A 170 3.80 3.16 -22.14
C GLU A 170 2.53 2.71 -22.88
N ALA A 171 2.24 1.41 -22.89
CA ALA A 171 0.99 0.88 -23.46
C ALA A 171 -0.24 1.35 -22.66
N LEU A 172 -0.20 1.27 -21.33
CA LEU A 172 -1.28 1.79 -20.47
C LEU A 172 -1.51 3.28 -20.71
N GLN A 173 -0.44 4.08 -20.80
CA GLN A 173 -0.53 5.51 -21.07
C GLN A 173 -1.11 5.82 -22.47
N ARG A 174 -0.65 5.12 -23.51
CA ARG A 174 -1.13 5.31 -24.89
C ARG A 174 -2.62 4.99 -25.04
N HIS A 175 -3.11 3.97 -24.31
CA HIS A 175 -4.53 3.59 -24.31
C HIS A 175 -5.35 4.33 -23.25
N GLU A 176 -4.75 5.25 -22.50
CA GLU A 176 -5.40 6.00 -21.42
C GLU A 176 -6.10 5.08 -20.40
N VAL A 177 -5.48 3.95 -20.08
CA VAL A 177 -5.94 3.06 -19.01
C VAL A 177 -5.59 3.66 -17.66
N ASP A 178 -6.50 3.59 -16.70
CA ASP A 178 -6.22 4.03 -15.33
C ASP A 178 -5.19 3.12 -14.66
N TYR A 179 -4.12 3.71 -14.11
CA TYR A 179 -3.07 2.93 -13.46
C TYR A 179 -2.44 3.64 -12.28
N ASN A 180 -1.85 2.85 -11.40
CA ASN A 180 -0.91 3.27 -10.37
C ASN A 180 0.39 2.46 -10.48
N VAL A 181 1.51 3.07 -10.10
CA VAL A 181 2.81 2.40 -10.04
C VAL A 181 3.06 1.92 -8.61
N LEU A 182 3.36 0.62 -8.46
CA LEU A 182 3.76 0.01 -7.20
C LEU A 182 5.28 -0.11 -7.16
N VAL A 183 5.87 0.53 -6.15
CA VAL A 183 7.31 0.54 -5.89
C VAL A 183 7.59 -0.27 -4.64
N VAL A 184 8.30 -1.38 -4.75
CA VAL A 184 8.86 -2.07 -3.58
C VAL A 184 10.10 -1.33 -3.14
N VAL A 185 10.07 -0.81 -1.90
CA VAL A 185 11.21 -0.10 -1.30
C VAL A 185 12.05 -1.11 -0.52
N HIS A 186 13.25 -1.36 -1.01
CA HIS A 186 14.18 -2.34 -0.48
C HIS A 186 15.55 -1.72 -0.18
N ARG A 187 16.48 -2.50 0.40
CA ARG A 187 17.82 -2.01 0.79
C ARG A 187 18.56 -1.25 -0.31
N HIS A 188 18.45 -1.72 -1.56
CA HIS A 188 19.21 -1.15 -2.67
C HIS A 188 18.62 0.17 -3.19
N ASN A 189 17.29 0.35 -3.18
CA ASN A 189 16.65 1.58 -3.67
C ASN A 189 16.22 2.55 -2.55
N GLY A 190 16.30 2.15 -1.29
CA GLY A 190 15.83 2.92 -0.14
C GLY A 190 16.54 4.26 0.07
N ASP A 191 17.77 4.44 -0.45
CA ASP A 191 18.50 5.73 -0.38
C ASP A 191 18.17 6.65 -1.58
N HIS A 192 17.32 6.22 -2.49
CA HIS A 192 17.06 6.90 -3.76
C HIS A 192 15.65 7.52 -3.89
N GLY A 193 14.98 7.84 -2.77
CA GLY A 193 13.58 8.31 -2.77
C GLY A 193 13.31 9.46 -3.74
N ARG A 194 14.10 10.57 -3.66
CA ARG A 194 13.93 11.70 -4.60
C ARG A 194 14.18 11.34 -6.05
N ARG A 195 15.17 10.47 -6.32
CA ARG A 195 15.49 10.02 -7.67
C ARG A 195 14.33 9.23 -8.27
N ILE A 196 13.74 8.30 -7.50
CA ILE A 196 12.60 7.48 -7.90
C ILE A 196 11.37 8.36 -8.11
N TYR A 197 11.09 9.27 -7.19
CA TYR A 197 9.94 10.17 -7.31
C TYR A 197 10.02 11.05 -8.56
N ARG A 198 11.16 11.71 -8.79
CA ARG A 198 11.40 12.56 -9.96
C ARG A 198 11.32 11.77 -11.26
N PHE A 199 11.86 10.56 -11.26
CA PHE A 199 11.80 9.66 -12.41
C PHE A 199 10.35 9.39 -12.84
N PHE A 200 9.50 8.95 -11.92
CA PHE A 200 8.10 8.68 -12.24
C PHE A 200 7.29 9.96 -12.55
N ARG A 201 7.54 11.04 -11.84
CA ARG A 201 6.93 12.33 -12.13
C ARG A 201 7.23 12.82 -13.56
N GLN A 202 8.48 12.72 -13.99
CA GLN A 202 8.90 13.08 -15.35
C GLN A 202 8.28 12.17 -16.42
N ALA A 203 8.00 10.92 -16.08
CA ALA A 203 7.29 9.97 -16.92
C ALA A 203 5.76 10.19 -16.97
N GLY A 204 5.23 11.21 -16.29
CA GLY A 204 3.80 11.49 -16.25
C GLY A 204 2.99 10.59 -15.31
N VAL A 205 3.65 9.81 -14.44
CA VAL A 205 2.98 8.98 -13.43
C VAL A 205 2.37 9.88 -12.37
N ARG A 206 1.08 9.68 -12.08
CA ARG A 206 0.34 10.47 -11.11
C ARG A 206 -0.01 9.74 -9.84
N HIS A 207 0.03 8.42 -9.82
CA HIS A 207 -0.36 7.59 -8.66
C HIS A 207 0.78 6.64 -8.31
N LEU A 208 1.28 6.75 -7.09
CA LEU A 208 2.39 5.98 -6.55
C LEU A 208 2.00 5.26 -5.27
N GLN A 209 2.36 3.99 -5.18
CA GLN A 209 2.26 3.19 -3.97
C GLN A 209 3.67 2.73 -3.56
N LEU A 210 4.10 3.07 -2.34
CA LEU A 210 5.44 2.80 -1.81
C LEU A 210 5.33 1.68 -0.77
N ILE A 211 5.82 0.49 -1.10
CA ILE A 211 5.65 -0.72 -0.30
C ILE A 211 7.00 -1.12 0.31
N PRO A 212 7.19 -1.02 1.63
CA PRO A 212 8.46 -1.41 2.25
C PRO A 212 8.64 -2.92 2.22
N LEU A 213 9.82 -3.36 1.80
CA LEU A 213 10.22 -4.76 1.89
C LEU A 213 10.73 -5.08 3.29
N VAL A 214 10.05 -6.00 3.97
CA VAL A 214 10.48 -6.56 5.25
C VAL A 214 10.37 -8.08 5.17
N GLU A 215 11.50 -8.76 5.18
CA GLU A 215 11.60 -10.24 5.11
C GLU A 215 12.33 -10.76 6.37
N PRO A 216 11.58 -11.18 7.40
CA PRO A 216 12.17 -11.70 8.64
C PRO A 216 13.04 -12.94 8.39
N LEU A 217 14.13 -13.08 9.15
CA LEU A 217 14.94 -14.30 9.22
C LEU A 217 14.36 -15.24 10.27
N GLY A 218 13.75 -16.34 9.83
CA GLY A 218 13.21 -17.38 10.74
C GLY A 218 11.76 -17.13 11.20
N ASN A 219 11.27 -18.06 12.04
CA ASN A 219 9.94 -17.96 12.64
C ASN A 219 9.91 -16.85 13.69
N MET A 220 8.84 -16.04 13.69
CA MET A 220 8.62 -14.91 14.59
C MET A 220 8.74 -15.21 16.09
N ALA A 221 8.72 -16.49 16.49
CA ALA A 221 8.82 -16.95 17.89
C ALA A 221 10.26 -17.02 18.43
N SER A 222 11.31 -16.88 17.61
CA SER A 222 12.69 -17.19 18.00
C SER A 222 13.62 -15.98 18.11
N VAL A 223 13.10 -14.75 18.03
CA VAL A 223 13.94 -13.54 18.07
C VAL A 223 14.24 -13.17 19.52
N GLY A 224 15.50 -13.39 19.94
CA GLY A 224 16.00 -13.02 21.27
C GLY A 224 16.02 -11.50 21.49
N VAL A 225 15.95 -11.09 22.76
CA VAL A 225 16.11 -9.69 23.19
C VAL A 225 17.55 -9.24 22.91
N GLY A 226 17.75 -8.17 22.12
CA GLY A 226 19.04 -7.47 22.03
C GLY A 226 19.78 -7.46 20.69
N GLY A 227 19.21 -8.06 19.61
CA GLY A 227 19.79 -7.96 18.26
C GLY A 227 19.56 -6.60 17.60
N GLN A 228 20.48 -6.17 16.71
CA GLN A 228 20.23 -5.01 15.87
C GLN A 228 19.06 -5.32 14.92
N PRO A 229 18.16 -4.35 14.59
CA PRO A 229 17.05 -4.58 13.65
C PRO A 229 17.49 -5.21 12.33
N ALA A 230 18.67 -4.82 11.81
CA ALA A 230 19.23 -5.37 10.57
C ALA A 230 19.53 -6.87 10.62
N ASP A 231 19.79 -7.44 11.82
CA ASP A 231 20.13 -8.86 12.00
C ASP A 231 18.88 -9.76 12.01
N LEU A 232 17.70 -9.16 12.08
CA LEU A 232 16.42 -9.88 12.16
C LEU A 232 15.74 -10.06 10.81
N VAL A 233 16.27 -9.41 9.78
CA VAL A 233 15.73 -9.46 8.42
C VAL A 233 16.83 -9.79 7.42
N ASN A 234 16.43 -10.29 6.25
CA ASN A 234 17.42 -10.55 5.22
C ASN A 234 18.02 -9.24 4.64
N ALA A 235 19.17 -9.39 3.96
CA ALA A 235 19.93 -8.25 3.43
C ALA A 235 19.19 -7.42 2.36
N ARG A 236 18.04 -7.87 1.84
CA ARG A 236 17.22 -7.11 0.88
C ARG A 236 16.26 -6.15 1.57
N SER A 237 15.87 -6.44 2.80
CA SER A 237 14.92 -5.63 3.55
C SER A 237 15.42 -4.19 3.73
N VAL A 238 14.54 -3.22 3.53
CA VAL A 238 14.87 -1.80 3.78
C VAL A 238 15.14 -1.57 5.27
N LEU A 239 16.12 -0.75 5.61
CA LEU A 239 16.34 -0.38 7.01
C LEU A 239 15.28 0.62 7.48
N PRO A 240 14.92 0.62 8.78
CA PRO A 240 13.98 1.60 9.33
C PRO A 240 14.39 3.04 9.06
N GLU A 241 15.65 3.40 9.31
CA GLU A 241 16.20 4.74 9.08
C GLU A 241 16.11 5.11 7.59
N GLN A 242 16.52 4.19 6.72
CA GLN A 242 16.48 4.32 5.27
C GLN A 242 15.07 4.60 4.76
N TYR A 243 14.08 3.82 5.24
CA TYR A 243 12.69 3.99 4.83
C TYR A 243 12.09 5.31 5.34
N GLY A 244 12.42 5.72 6.56
CA GLY A 244 12.02 7.01 7.10
C GLY A 244 12.58 8.18 6.28
N GLU A 245 13.86 8.12 5.89
CA GLU A 245 14.49 9.10 5.00
C GLU A 245 13.91 9.09 3.60
N PHE A 246 13.65 7.91 3.04
CA PHE A 246 13.01 7.73 1.75
C PHE A 246 11.66 8.46 1.68
N LEU A 247 10.79 8.22 2.66
CA LEU A 247 9.47 8.84 2.71
C LEU A 247 9.53 10.36 2.91
N THR A 248 10.37 10.84 3.84
CA THR A 248 10.52 12.28 4.09
C THR A 248 11.09 13.00 2.88
N ALA A 249 12.07 12.40 2.20
CA ALA A 249 12.67 12.99 1.01
C ALA A 249 11.70 13.15 -0.17
N ILE A 250 10.77 12.18 -0.33
CA ILE A 250 9.70 12.28 -1.33
C ILE A 250 8.67 13.32 -0.90
N PHE A 251 8.26 13.31 0.38
CA PHE A 251 7.29 14.25 0.90
C PHE A 251 7.74 15.70 0.74
N ASP A 252 9.00 15.99 1.06
CA ASP A 252 9.59 17.32 0.94
C ASP A 252 9.62 17.82 -0.52
N GLU A 253 9.75 16.93 -1.50
CA GLU A 253 9.67 17.29 -2.91
C GLU A 253 8.20 17.50 -3.33
N TRP A 254 7.33 16.56 -2.95
CA TRP A 254 5.93 16.54 -3.33
C TRP A 254 5.15 17.75 -2.80
N VAL A 255 5.39 18.12 -1.53
CA VAL A 255 4.59 19.16 -0.85
C VAL A 255 4.80 20.56 -1.42
N TYR A 256 5.93 20.81 -2.08
CA TYR A 256 6.19 22.10 -2.71
C TYR A 256 5.64 22.24 -4.14
N HIS A 257 5.35 21.11 -4.82
CA HIS A 257 5.13 21.12 -6.25
C HIS A 257 3.88 20.40 -6.73
N ASP A 258 3.49 19.30 -6.06
CA ASP A 258 2.68 18.27 -6.69
C ASP A 258 1.40 17.90 -5.92
N VAL A 259 1.06 18.61 -4.82
CA VAL A 259 -0.17 18.35 -4.05
C VAL A 259 -1.40 18.56 -4.95
N GLY A 260 -2.24 17.52 -5.07
CA GLY A 260 -3.40 17.51 -5.95
C GLY A 260 -3.09 17.19 -7.43
N GLY A 261 -1.80 17.03 -7.79
CA GLY A 261 -1.36 16.64 -9.14
C GLY A 261 -0.73 15.25 -9.19
N VAL A 262 0.01 14.87 -8.16
CA VAL A 262 0.55 13.54 -7.94
C VAL A 262 0.05 13.01 -6.60
N PHE A 263 -0.43 11.78 -6.59
CA PHE A 263 -1.00 11.09 -5.43
C PHE A 263 -0.02 10.01 -4.97
N VAL A 264 0.47 10.14 -3.75
CA VAL A 264 1.31 9.12 -3.10
C VAL A 264 0.47 8.50 -2.00
N GLN A 265 0.11 7.23 -2.15
CA GLN A 265 -0.90 6.58 -1.32
C GLN A 265 -0.69 6.80 0.20
N ILE A 266 0.53 6.63 0.71
CA ILE A 266 0.80 6.84 2.15
C ILE A 266 0.57 8.29 2.59
N PHE A 267 0.70 9.29 1.70
CA PHE A 267 0.43 10.69 2.04
C PHE A 267 -1.07 10.97 2.10
N ASP A 268 -1.85 10.36 1.19
CA ASP A 268 -3.31 10.45 1.21
C ASP A 268 -3.90 9.76 2.45
N GLU A 269 -3.37 8.58 2.83
CA GLU A 269 -3.73 7.87 4.06
C GLU A 269 -3.37 8.66 5.33
N ALA A 270 -2.21 9.34 5.32
CA ALA A 270 -1.84 10.26 6.38
C ALA A 270 -2.87 11.39 6.49
N LEU A 271 -3.18 12.09 5.39
CA LEU A 271 -4.16 13.18 5.42
C LEU A 271 -5.53 12.70 5.93
N ALA A 272 -5.99 11.49 5.54
CA ALA A 272 -7.21 10.90 6.07
C ALA A 272 -7.16 10.77 7.61
N SER A 273 -6.02 10.29 8.15
CA SER A 273 -5.80 10.16 9.60
C SER A 273 -5.84 11.53 10.31
N TRP A 274 -5.22 12.57 9.75
CA TRP A 274 -5.26 13.95 10.29
C TRP A 274 -6.66 14.60 10.19
N LEU A 275 -7.51 14.11 9.29
CA LEU A 275 -8.93 14.48 9.21
C LEU A 275 -9.81 13.69 10.19
N GLY A 276 -9.25 12.74 10.93
CA GLY A 276 -9.99 11.85 11.83
C GLY A 276 -10.81 10.78 11.08
N ARG A 277 -10.44 10.48 9.82
CA ARG A 277 -11.06 9.43 9.02
C ARG A 277 -10.23 8.14 9.12
N GLU A 278 -10.89 7.00 9.06
CA GLU A 278 -10.17 5.72 9.01
C GLU A 278 -9.43 5.58 7.68
N PRO A 279 -8.14 5.23 7.70
CA PRO A 279 -7.35 4.97 6.49
C PRO A 279 -7.96 3.85 5.62
N SER A 280 -7.80 3.94 4.31
CA SER A 280 -8.22 2.87 3.39
C SER A 280 -7.27 1.67 3.44
N LEU A 281 -5.98 1.92 3.61
CA LEU A 281 -4.95 0.89 3.75
C LEU A 281 -5.05 0.14 5.08
N CYS A 282 -5.23 -1.18 5.02
CA CYS A 282 -5.35 -2.05 6.18
C CYS A 282 -4.15 -1.95 7.15
N VAL A 283 -2.94 -1.66 6.65
CA VAL A 283 -1.74 -1.52 7.49
C VAL A 283 -1.86 -0.37 8.48
N PHE A 284 -2.57 0.70 8.15
CA PHE A 284 -2.81 1.86 9.02
C PHE A 284 -4.17 1.85 9.73
N ARG A 285 -5.01 0.82 9.50
CA ARG A 285 -6.24 0.64 10.26
C ARG A 285 -5.97 0.10 11.65
N ARG A 286 -6.87 0.38 12.56
CA ARG A 286 -6.83 -0.10 13.95
C ARG A 286 -6.86 -1.63 14.03
N ARG A 287 -7.65 -2.29 13.18
CA ARG A 287 -7.82 -3.75 13.10
C ARG A 287 -7.56 -4.26 11.70
N CYS A 288 -7.10 -5.51 11.59
CA CYS A 288 -7.17 -6.21 10.32
C CYS A 288 -8.64 -6.60 10.10
N GLY A 289 -9.25 -6.03 9.07
CA GLY A 289 -10.67 -6.24 8.83
C GLY A 289 -10.99 -7.51 8.05
N ARG A 290 -12.02 -7.41 7.20
CA ARG A 290 -12.49 -8.44 6.27
C ARG A 290 -11.72 -8.35 4.94
N ALA A 291 -10.37 -8.37 5.01
CA ALA A 291 -9.48 -8.34 3.83
C ALA A 291 -8.84 -9.72 3.65
N LEU A 292 -9.49 -10.58 2.87
CA LEU A 292 -9.14 -11.99 2.69
C LEU A 292 -8.32 -12.18 1.41
N ALA A 293 -7.67 -13.36 1.28
CA ALA A 293 -7.15 -13.85 0.02
C ALA A 293 -7.90 -15.13 -0.39
N ILE A 294 -8.17 -15.28 -1.68
CA ILE A 294 -8.72 -16.52 -2.26
C ILE A 294 -7.77 -17.08 -3.31
N GLU A 295 -7.44 -18.35 -3.18
CA GLU A 295 -6.59 -19.09 -4.08
C GLU A 295 -7.37 -19.66 -5.29
N HIS A 296 -6.61 -20.04 -6.31
CA HIS A 296 -7.13 -20.59 -7.58
C HIS A 296 -8.06 -21.81 -7.42
N ASN A 297 -7.93 -22.55 -6.33
CA ASN A 297 -8.76 -23.73 -6.00
C ASN A 297 -9.96 -23.42 -5.09
N GLY A 298 -10.15 -22.15 -4.72
CA GLY A 298 -11.24 -21.71 -3.83
C GLY A 298 -10.89 -21.72 -2.34
N ASP A 299 -9.67 -22.04 -1.95
CA ASP A 299 -9.21 -21.88 -0.55
C ASP A 299 -9.13 -20.40 -0.17
N VAL A 300 -9.63 -20.09 1.02
CA VAL A 300 -9.68 -18.74 1.57
C VAL A 300 -8.78 -18.62 2.78
N TYR A 301 -8.00 -17.54 2.81
CA TYR A 301 -7.05 -17.22 3.88
C TYR A 301 -7.38 -15.89 4.54
N SER A 302 -6.98 -15.75 5.81
CA SER A 302 -7.24 -14.56 6.63
C SER A 302 -6.68 -13.26 6.04
N CYS A 303 -5.60 -13.34 5.26
CA CYS A 303 -4.94 -12.18 4.66
C CYS A 303 -4.01 -12.63 3.52
N ASP A 304 -3.76 -11.77 2.56
CA ASP A 304 -2.79 -11.96 1.48
C ASP A 304 -1.35 -12.24 1.97
N HIS A 305 -0.93 -11.56 3.03
CA HIS A 305 0.40 -11.79 3.63
C HIS A 305 0.50 -13.08 4.45
N PHE A 306 -0.62 -13.74 4.74
CA PHE A 306 -0.71 -14.92 5.60
C PHE A 306 -1.36 -16.10 4.85
N VAL A 307 -0.92 -16.32 3.59
CA VAL A 307 -1.29 -17.51 2.82
C VAL A 307 -0.43 -18.68 3.31
N GLU A 308 -0.81 -19.25 4.45
CA GLU A 308 -0.16 -20.38 5.13
C GLU A 308 -1.24 -21.28 5.77
N PRO A 309 -0.96 -22.57 5.99
CA PRO A 309 -1.95 -23.52 6.52
C PRO A 309 -2.65 -23.05 7.79
N ASP A 310 -1.91 -22.40 8.71
CA ASP A 310 -2.44 -21.92 9.99
C ASP A 310 -3.42 -20.75 9.83
N TYR A 311 -3.46 -20.09 8.68
CA TYR A 311 -4.33 -18.96 8.39
C TYR A 311 -5.42 -19.29 7.35
N ARG A 312 -5.51 -20.56 6.95
CA ARG A 312 -6.57 -21.03 6.06
C ARG A 312 -7.90 -21.08 6.80
N LEU A 313 -8.90 -20.34 6.30
CA LEU A 313 -10.25 -20.27 6.88
C LEU A 313 -11.13 -21.41 6.41
N GLY A 314 -10.98 -21.85 5.16
CA GLY A 314 -11.77 -22.90 4.54
C GLY A 314 -11.75 -22.80 3.02
N ASN A 315 -12.77 -23.39 2.35
CA ASN A 315 -12.90 -23.39 0.91
C ASN A 315 -14.33 -22.99 0.51
N ILE A 316 -14.48 -22.13 -0.51
CA ILE A 316 -15.78 -21.60 -0.96
C ILE A 316 -16.73 -22.65 -1.55
N HIS A 317 -16.22 -23.84 -1.89
CA HIS A 317 -17.07 -24.96 -2.32
C HIS A 317 -17.65 -25.75 -1.15
N GLN A 318 -17.17 -25.52 0.07
CA GLN A 318 -17.59 -26.20 1.29
C GLN A 318 -18.41 -25.32 2.22
N LEU A 319 -18.01 -24.03 2.32
CA LEU A 319 -18.64 -23.03 3.19
C LEU A 319 -18.86 -21.73 2.40
N PRO A 320 -19.96 -21.01 2.64
CA PRO A 320 -20.18 -19.69 2.09
C PRO A 320 -19.05 -18.71 2.45
N LEU A 321 -18.63 -17.87 1.49
CA LEU A 321 -17.58 -16.90 1.69
C LEU A 321 -17.87 -15.94 2.87
N VAL A 322 -19.12 -15.56 3.09
CA VAL A 322 -19.52 -14.70 4.21
C VAL A 322 -19.28 -15.37 5.57
N GLU A 323 -19.51 -16.68 5.69
CA GLU A 323 -19.25 -17.43 6.92
C GLU A 323 -17.75 -17.52 7.20
N LEU A 324 -16.92 -17.68 6.19
CA LEU A 324 -15.47 -17.65 6.31
C LEU A 324 -14.97 -16.25 6.74
N ALA A 325 -15.54 -15.19 6.15
CA ALA A 325 -15.18 -13.81 6.44
C ALA A 325 -15.62 -13.34 7.86
N ASP A 326 -16.77 -13.82 8.33
CA ASP A 326 -17.35 -13.40 9.61
C ASP A 326 -17.19 -14.49 10.71
N GLY A 327 -16.44 -15.53 10.42
CA GLY A 327 -16.15 -16.60 11.35
C GLY A 327 -15.31 -16.15 12.55
N PRO A 328 -15.36 -16.88 13.68
CA PRO A 328 -14.65 -16.49 14.90
C PRO A 328 -13.13 -16.41 14.70
N ARG A 329 -12.58 -17.25 13.84
CA ARG A 329 -11.15 -17.27 13.51
C ARG A 329 -10.71 -15.98 12.80
N GLN A 330 -11.50 -15.48 11.84
CA GLN A 330 -11.19 -14.22 11.15
C GLN A 330 -11.37 -13.01 12.07
N ARG A 331 -12.39 -13.01 12.94
CA ARG A 331 -12.56 -11.95 13.95
C ARG A 331 -11.38 -11.91 14.92
N GLN A 332 -10.94 -13.06 15.44
CA GLN A 332 -9.77 -13.14 16.31
C GLN A 332 -8.50 -12.62 15.60
N PHE A 333 -8.28 -13.00 14.34
CA PHE A 333 -7.17 -12.50 13.52
C PHE A 333 -7.23 -10.96 13.38
N GLY A 334 -8.42 -10.42 13.10
CA GLY A 334 -8.62 -8.98 12.96
C GLY A 334 -8.35 -8.20 14.24
N ASP A 335 -8.91 -8.67 15.37
CA ASP A 335 -8.78 -8.04 16.67
C ASP A 335 -7.36 -8.13 17.23
N ALA A 336 -6.62 -9.20 16.91
CA ALA A 336 -5.24 -9.40 17.36
C ALA A 336 -4.32 -8.24 16.96
N LYS A 337 -4.58 -7.55 15.86
CA LYS A 337 -3.79 -6.37 15.46
C LYS A 337 -3.80 -5.27 16.52
N GLU A 338 -4.93 -5.00 17.14
CA GLU A 338 -5.08 -3.98 18.19
C GLU A 338 -4.73 -4.52 19.57
N THR A 339 -5.22 -5.72 19.91
CA THR A 339 -5.08 -6.28 21.26
C THR A 339 -3.65 -6.68 21.59
N SER A 340 -2.84 -7.03 20.59
CA SER A 340 -1.41 -7.38 20.76
C SER A 340 -0.46 -6.19 20.67
N LEU A 341 -0.95 -4.94 20.63
CA LEU A 341 -0.07 -3.77 20.64
C LEU A 341 0.66 -3.65 21.98
N PRO A 342 1.99 -3.47 21.98
CA PRO A 342 2.74 -3.18 23.21
C PRO A 342 2.36 -1.80 23.79
N ASP A 343 2.60 -1.62 25.08
CA ASP A 343 2.27 -0.37 25.76
C ASP A 343 3.05 0.83 25.20
N TYR A 344 4.27 0.60 24.74
CA TYR A 344 5.04 1.58 23.96
C TYR A 344 4.25 2.15 22.76
N CYS A 345 3.56 1.29 22.02
CA CYS A 345 2.71 1.72 20.90
C CYS A 345 1.41 2.39 21.38
N ARG A 346 0.84 1.93 22.50
CA ARG A 346 -0.40 2.50 23.06
C ARG A 346 -0.24 3.94 23.50
N GLN A 347 0.97 4.31 23.97
CA GLN A 347 1.34 5.64 24.47
C GLN A 347 1.94 6.53 23.35
N CYS A 348 2.15 6.02 22.14
CA CYS A 348 2.81 6.74 21.06
C CYS A 348 1.96 7.89 20.52
N ASP A 349 2.56 9.06 20.35
CA ASP A 349 1.95 10.29 19.84
C ASP A 349 1.44 10.20 18.40
N VAL A 350 2.04 9.32 17.58
CA VAL A 350 1.64 9.08 16.19
C VAL A 350 0.78 7.82 16.01
N ARG A 351 0.30 7.22 17.13
CA ARG A 351 -0.52 6.01 17.08
C ARG A 351 -1.78 6.20 16.21
N PHE A 352 -2.39 7.37 16.24
CA PHE A 352 -3.61 7.66 15.49
C PHE A 352 -3.48 7.50 13.96
N ALA A 353 -2.24 7.57 13.43
CA ALA A 353 -1.93 7.38 12.02
C ALA A 353 -1.25 6.02 11.74
N CYS A 354 -0.51 5.46 12.72
CA CYS A 354 0.30 4.26 12.54
C CYS A 354 -0.44 2.97 12.95
N HIS A 355 -1.16 2.97 14.07
CA HIS A 355 -1.81 1.80 14.68
C HIS A 355 -0.92 0.55 14.79
N GLY A 356 0.41 0.74 14.91
CA GLY A 356 1.40 -0.35 14.98
C GLY A 356 1.62 -1.08 13.66
N GLU A 357 1.14 -0.54 12.55
CA GLU A 357 1.26 -1.04 11.18
C GLU A 357 0.90 -2.54 11.05
N CYS A 358 1.41 -3.27 10.05
CA CYS A 358 1.07 -4.67 9.81
C CYS A 358 1.63 -5.61 10.87
N PRO A 359 0.83 -6.52 11.46
CA PRO A 359 1.32 -7.54 12.40
C PRO A 359 2.46 -8.40 11.85
N LYS A 360 2.51 -8.61 10.52
CA LYS A 360 3.61 -9.32 9.84
C LYS A 360 4.98 -8.75 10.17
N ASN A 361 5.07 -7.43 10.37
CA ASN A 361 6.33 -6.72 10.58
C ASN A 361 6.64 -6.46 12.07
N ARG A 362 5.83 -7.00 13.01
CA ARG A 362 6.00 -6.82 14.46
C ARG A 362 6.97 -7.84 15.05
N ILE A 363 8.23 -7.72 14.67
CA ILE A 363 9.30 -8.68 14.98
C ILE A 363 10.31 -8.16 16.00
N LEU A 364 10.17 -6.91 16.48
CA LEU A 364 11.07 -6.32 17.47
C LEU A 364 10.49 -6.38 18.89
N HIS A 365 11.38 -6.14 19.85
CA HIS A 365 11.02 -5.77 21.21
C HIS A 365 11.06 -4.24 21.37
N THR A 366 10.22 -3.72 22.25
CA THR A 366 10.25 -2.32 22.67
C THR A 366 11.52 -2.01 23.46
N PRO A 367 11.87 -0.75 23.70
CA PRO A 367 13.04 -0.39 24.51
C PRO A 367 13.03 -0.96 25.95
N ASP A 368 11.84 -1.22 26.50
CA ASP A 368 11.59 -1.84 27.79
C ASP A 368 11.41 -3.36 27.74
N GLY A 369 11.61 -3.98 26.58
CA GLY A 369 11.67 -5.43 26.38
C GLY A 369 10.34 -6.12 26.05
N GLU A 370 9.23 -5.39 25.89
CA GLU A 370 7.95 -5.96 25.49
C GLU A 370 7.97 -6.40 24.02
N PRO A 371 7.49 -7.59 23.63
CA PRO A 371 7.50 -8.05 22.25
C PRO A 371 6.40 -7.38 21.41
N GLY A 372 6.55 -7.41 20.08
CA GLY A 372 5.52 -6.97 19.14
C GLY A 372 5.67 -5.54 18.61
N LEU A 373 6.85 -4.92 18.77
CA LEU A 373 7.15 -3.67 18.12
C LEU A 373 7.39 -3.90 16.61
N ASN A 374 6.81 -3.03 15.79
CA ASN A 374 6.99 -3.08 14.34
C ASN A 374 8.44 -2.76 13.95
N TYR A 375 9.00 -3.52 13.02
CA TYR A 375 10.35 -3.34 12.50
C TYR A 375 10.59 -1.92 11.96
N LEU A 376 9.60 -1.34 11.28
CA LEU A 376 9.67 0.01 10.71
C LEU A 376 9.19 1.11 11.68
N CYS A 377 9.06 0.82 12.99
CA CYS A 377 8.57 1.79 13.98
C CYS A 377 9.32 3.13 13.92
N ALA A 378 10.66 3.09 13.90
CA ALA A 378 11.48 4.30 13.82
C ALA A 378 11.23 5.11 12.54
N ALA A 379 11.02 4.42 11.40
CA ALA A 379 10.68 5.07 10.14
C ALA A 379 9.36 5.82 10.22
N TYR A 380 8.31 5.17 10.72
CA TYR A 380 6.97 5.78 10.81
C TYR A 380 6.91 6.90 11.85
N GLN A 381 7.58 6.76 12.99
CA GLN A 381 7.68 7.84 13.97
C GLN A 381 8.36 9.07 13.36
N ARG A 382 9.50 8.88 12.69
CA ARG A 382 10.21 9.95 11.99
C ARG A 382 9.32 10.60 10.93
N PHE A 383 8.73 9.80 10.06
CA PHE A 383 7.91 10.28 8.95
C PHE A 383 6.67 11.04 9.44
N PHE A 384 5.84 10.45 10.30
CA PHE A 384 4.60 11.08 10.76
C PHE A 384 4.85 12.36 11.58
N ARG A 385 5.92 12.40 12.39
CA ARG A 385 6.29 13.63 13.08
C ARG A 385 6.81 14.72 12.13
N HIS A 386 7.56 14.32 11.10
CA HIS A 386 8.07 15.26 10.09
C HIS A 386 6.92 15.93 9.30
N ILE A 387 5.93 15.17 8.89
CA ILE A 387 4.82 15.69 8.08
C ILE A 387 3.73 16.39 8.91
N ASP A 388 3.70 16.22 10.25
CA ASP A 388 2.61 16.70 11.13
C ASP A 388 2.22 18.17 10.91
N PRO A 389 3.15 19.14 10.90
CA PRO A 389 2.78 20.55 10.74
C PRO A 389 2.07 20.82 9.39
N VAL A 390 2.53 20.16 8.34
CA VAL A 390 1.98 20.34 6.99
C VAL A 390 0.65 19.62 6.87
N MET A 391 0.53 18.39 7.37
CA MET A 391 -0.73 17.62 7.36
C MET A 391 -1.83 18.31 8.16
N ARG A 392 -1.50 18.95 9.29
CA ARG A 392 -2.47 19.80 10.02
C ARG A 392 -2.96 20.95 9.16
N ALA A 393 -2.03 21.68 8.51
CA ALA A 393 -2.41 22.78 7.63
C ALA A 393 -3.26 22.32 6.44
N MET A 394 -2.95 21.17 5.82
CA MET A 394 -3.75 20.57 4.76
C MET A 394 -5.14 20.16 5.27
N ALA A 395 -5.22 19.54 6.44
CA ALA A 395 -6.48 19.13 7.04
C ALA A 395 -7.37 20.36 7.38
N ASP A 396 -6.79 21.47 7.81
CA ASP A 396 -7.52 22.71 8.08
C ASP A 396 -8.07 23.34 6.78
N GLU A 397 -7.33 23.30 5.68
CA GLU A 397 -7.84 23.69 4.37
C GLU A 397 -9.07 22.84 3.98
N VAL A 398 -8.97 21.50 4.11
CA VAL A 398 -10.06 20.58 3.78
C VAL A 398 -11.29 20.81 4.69
N ARG A 399 -11.10 20.98 5.99
CA ARG A 399 -12.21 21.30 6.94
C ARG A 399 -12.90 22.61 6.59
N ALA A 400 -12.15 23.56 6.05
CA ALA A 400 -12.68 24.85 5.60
C ALA A 400 -13.27 24.80 4.16
N GLY A 401 -13.41 23.61 3.55
CA GLY A 401 -13.93 23.42 2.19
C GLY A 401 -12.98 23.91 1.10
N ARG A 402 -11.69 24.04 1.38
CA ARG A 402 -10.68 24.50 0.43
C ARG A 402 -9.73 23.37 0.00
N PRO A 403 -9.10 23.49 -1.18
CA PRO A 403 -8.14 22.48 -1.63
C PRO A 403 -6.92 22.36 -0.69
N PRO A 404 -6.48 21.14 -0.33
CA PRO A 404 -5.25 20.95 0.45
C PRO A 404 -4.01 21.48 -0.27
N ALA A 405 -4.04 21.61 -1.60
CA ALA A 405 -2.99 22.19 -2.42
C ALA A 405 -2.63 23.66 -2.07
N ASN A 406 -3.50 24.39 -1.36
CA ASN A 406 -3.20 25.74 -0.88
C ASN A 406 -1.95 25.80 0.01
N VAL A 407 -1.60 24.70 0.67
CA VAL A 407 -0.38 24.60 1.49
C VAL A 407 0.89 24.90 0.69
N MET A 408 0.93 24.54 -0.60
CA MET A 408 2.09 24.80 -1.48
C MET A 408 2.44 26.29 -1.57
N HIS A 409 1.43 27.14 -1.73
CA HIS A 409 1.64 28.59 -1.79
C HIS A 409 2.21 29.12 -0.47
N ARG A 410 1.64 28.71 0.65
CA ARG A 410 2.12 29.13 1.99
C ARG A 410 3.58 28.73 2.23
N LEU A 411 3.94 27.48 1.90
CA LEU A 411 5.30 26.99 2.05
C LEU A 411 6.31 27.73 1.16
N ARG A 412 5.96 28.00 -0.09
CA ARG A 412 6.81 28.77 -1.01
C ARG A 412 7.04 30.19 -0.51
N THR A 413 5.98 30.88 -0.06
CA THR A 413 6.08 32.24 0.49
C THR A 413 6.95 32.26 1.75
N ALA A 414 6.75 31.30 2.68
CA ALA A 414 7.55 31.19 3.88
C ALA A 414 9.05 30.95 3.58
N ARG A 415 9.34 30.09 2.61
CA ARG A 415 10.70 29.82 2.15
C ARG A 415 11.37 31.06 1.55
N GLN A 416 10.68 31.79 0.66
CA GLN A 416 11.16 33.02 0.05
C GLN A 416 11.45 34.09 1.12
N ALA A 417 10.57 34.23 2.11
CA ALA A 417 10.78 35.15 3.22
C ALA A 417 12.03 34.78 4.05
N ALA A 418 12.24 33.49 4.32
CA ALA A 418 13.43 33.02 5.05
C ALA A 418 14.73 33.23 4.24
N GLU A 419 14.71 32.96 2.93
CA GLU A 419 15.84 33.20 2.04
C GLU A 419 16.20 34.70 1.94
N SER A 420 15.19 35.58 1.89
CA SER A 420 15.38 37.04 1.88
C SER A 420 15.93 37.56 3.20
N ALA A 421 15.53 36.99 4.32
CA ALA A 421 16.03 37.37 5.67
C ALA A 421 17.45 36.88 5.93
N SER A 422 17.91 35.84 5.25
CA SER A 422 19.26 35.28 5.37
C SER A 422 20.30 35.94 4.47
N GLN A 423 19.91 36.83 3.54
CA GLN A 423 20.87 37.63 2.76
C GLN A 423 21.43 38.75 3.62
N PRO A 424 22.76 38.85 3.80
CA PRO A 424 23.34 39.96 4.54
C PRO A 424 22.99 41.25 3.83
N SER A 425 22.42 42.21 4.59
CA SER A 425 22.17 43.57 4.10
C SER A 425 23.50 44.13 3.55
N GLY A 426 23.47 44.46 2.25
CA GLY A 426 24.67 44.85 1.49
C GLY A 426 25.51 45.85 2.22
N ALA A 427 26.80 45.54 2.36
CA ALA A 427 27.79 46.48 2.81
C ALA A 427 27.73 47.72 1.94
N LEU A 428 27.49 48.89 2.60
CA LEU A 428 27.63 50.20 1.98
C LEU A 428 29.04 50.28 1.36
N ALA A 429 29.05 50.44 0.04
CA ALA A 429 30.30 50.67 -0.68
C ALA A 429 31.07 51.88 -0.05
N PRO A 430 32.38 51.79 0.20
CA PRO A 430 33.14 52.93 0.72
C PRO A 430 33.13 54.07 -0.30
N GLN A 431 32.62 55.25 0.08
CA GLN A 431 32.72 56.47 -0.68
C GLN A 431 34.19 56.72 -0.99
N ARG A 432 34.55 56.72 -2.26
CA ARG A 432 35.86 57.16 -2.72
C ARG A 432 35.99 58.64 -2.42
N ASN A 433 36.90 59.01 -1.52
CA ASN A 433 37.30 60.38 -1.30
C ASN A 433 37.89 60.96 -2.57
N ALA A 434 37.32 62.08 -3.00
CA ALA A 434 37.86 62.88 -4.08
C ALA A 434 39.23 63.48 -3.67
N PRO A 435 40.22 63.62 -4.57
CA PRO A 435 41.50 64.26 -4.27
C PRO A 435 41.31 65.75 -4.15
N CYS A 436 41.92 66.32 -3.09
CA CYS A 436 42.05 67.76 -2.88
C CYS A 436 42.91 68.38 -3.97
N PRO A 437 42.57 69.58 -4.47
CA PRO A 437 43.40 70.30 -5.44
C PRO A 437 44.41 71.15 -4.65
N CYS A 438 45.71 70.87 -4.81
CA CYS A 438 46.80 71.82 -4.70
C CYS A 438 47.95 71.41 -5.62
#